data_4d70e26d8060ea8364000a5c7e76154c
#
_entry.id   4d70e26d8060ea8364000a5c7e76154c
#
_cell.length_a   1.000
_cell.length_b   1.000
_cell.length_c   1.000
_cell.angle_alpha   90.00
_cell.angle_beta   90.00
_cell.angle_gamma   90.00
#
_symmetry.space_group_name_H-M   'P 1'
#
loop_
_entity.id
_entity.type
_entity.pdbx_description
1 polymer ?
#
loop_
_entity_poly.entity_id
_entity_poly.type
_entity_poly.pdbx_seq_one_letter_code
_entity_poly.pdbx_strand_id
1 'polypeptide(L)'
;MTSIAIIGAGPKLGLAIARTFGSQGLDVALISRNRENLDGLVNTLTAEGITAAAFPADVLDRDALTQALKDAATRFGSIDVLEYSPVAGPTTTMVSPSETELAHVQHEIEFQLYGAIAATKAVLPAMREAGSGTLLFTTGAGSIDPVPQVGNINAAAAALRNWAINLHKELDGTGIQSAHIGIDVSIGTPAVPGFPTAQPEEISPVYWDLHTTKRDQAELVFSL
;
A
#
# COMPACT_ATOMS: atom_id res chain seq x y z
N MET A 1 -6.51 12.37 17.20
CA MET A 1 -6.83 10.99 16.82
C MET A 1 -5.83 10.59 15.80
N THR A 2 -5.36 9.35 15.82
CA THR A 2 -4.41 8.82 14.83
C THR A 2 -5.15 8.02 13.77
N SER A 3 -4.71 8.08 12.52
CA SER A 3 -5.40 7.36 11.44
C SER A 3 -4.44 6.70 10.45
N ILE A 4 -4.95 5.66 9.77
CA ILE A 4 -4.29 5.02 8.64
C ILE A 4 -5.12 5.19 7.37
N ALA A 5 -4.49 5.57 6.26
CA ALA A 5 -5.07 5.50 4.93
C ALA A 5 -4.49 4.27 4.19
N ILE A 6 -5.37 3.39 3.73
CA ILE A 6 -5.03 2.16 2.99
C ILE A 6 -5.47 2.32 1.54
N ILE A 7 -4.51 2.48 0.63
CA ILE A 7 -4.74 2.62 -0.81
C ILE A 7 -4.56 1.26 -1.47
N GLY A 8 -5.60 0.80 -2.15
CA GLY A 8 -5.72 -0.56 -2.64
C GLY A 8 -6.53 -1.45 -1.69
N ALA A 9 -7.35 -0.81 -0.83
CA ALA A 9 -8.18 -1.51 0.13
C ALA A 9 -9.07 -2.58 -0.54
N GLY A 10 -8.88 -3.83 -0.13
CA GLY A 10 -9.58 -4.99 -0.62
C GLY A 10 -9.83 -6.02 0.48
N PRO A 11 -10.60 -7.10 0.19
CA PRO A 11 -11.08 -8.05 1.20
C PRO A 11 -10.01 -9.02 1.75
N LYS A 12 -8.79 -8.96 1.23
CA LYS A 12 -7.66 -9.77 1.69
C LYS A 12 -6.71 -8.90 2.53
N LEU A 13 -5.51 -8.63 2.04
CA LEU A 13 -4.46 -7.92 2.78
C LEU A 13 -4.91 -6.54 3.30
N GLY A 14 -5.60 -5.74 2.47
CA GLY A 14 -6.10 -4.42 2.90
C GLY A 14 -7.03 -4.50 4.11
N LEU A 15 -7.96 -5.47 4.16
CA LEU A 15 -8.84 -5.68 5.31
C LEU A 15 -8.06 -6.16 6.55
N ALA A 16 -7.08 -7.05 6.37
CA ALA A 16 -6.26 -7.53 7.47
C ALA A 16 -5.39 -6.39 8.07
N ILE A 17 -4.80 -5.54 7.23
CA ILE A 17 -4.08 -4.33 7.69
C ILE A 17 -5.03 -3.38 8.44
N ALA A 18 -6.24 -3.15 7.89
CA ALA A 18 -7.27 -2.34 8.53
C ALA A 18 -7.62 -2.84 9.93
N ARG A 19 -7.80 -4.15 10.10
CA ARG A 19 -8.03 -4.78 11.41
C ARG A 19 -6.85 -4.62 12.35
N THR A 20 -5.63 -4.86 11.84
CA THR A 20 -4.39 -4.75 12.63
C THR A 20 -4.24 -3.36 13.22
N PHE A 21 -4.38 -2.30 12.43
CA PHE A 21 -4.26 -0.93 12.90
C PHE A 21 -5.51 -0.46 13.67
N GLY A 22 -6.70 -0.80 13.20
CA GLY A 22 -7.96 -0.42 13.83
C GLY A 22 -8.12 -1.01 15.23
N SER A 23 -7.68 -2.25 15.47
CA SER A 23 -7.68 -2.86 16.80
C SER A 23 -6.72 -2.17 17.79
N GLN A 24 -5.78 -1.39 17.30
CA GLN A 24 -4.87 -0.56 18.10
C GLN A 24 -5.41 0.86 18.30
N GLY A 25 -6.64 1.16 17.84
CA GLY A 25 -7.32 2.43 18.05
C GLY A 25 -7.09 3.47 16.96
N LEU A 26 -6.53 3.12 15.81
CA LEU A 26 -6.45 4.03 14.68
C LEU A 26 -7.78 4.04 13.91
N ASP A 27 -8.21 5.21 13.48
CA ASP A 27 -9.29 5.37 12.50
C ASP A 27 -8.80 4.93 11.11
N VAL A 28 -9.66 4.27 10.31
CA VAL A 28 -9.26 3.63 9.06
C VAL A 28 -9.93 4.30 7.86
N ALA A 29 -9.13 4.91 6.99
CA ALA A 29 -9.55 5.39 5.68
C ALA A 29 -9.27 4.32 4.62
N LEU A 30 -10.33 3.80 4.00
CA LEU A 30 -10.23 2.80 2.94
C LEU A 30 -10.34 3.47 1.57
N ILE A 31 -9.33 3.30 0.72
CA ILE A 31 -9.24 3.93 -0.60
C ILE A 31 -9.11 2.85 -1.68
N SER A 32 -10.06 2.78 -2.58
CA SER A 32 -10.03 1.99 -3.82
C SER A 32 -11.11 2.47 -4.80
N ARG A 33 -11.17 1.91 -6.00
CA ARG A 33 -12.06 2.39 -7.07
C ARG A 33 -13.54 2.10 -6.83
N ASN A 34 -13.86 0.96 -6.24
CA ASN A 34 -15.24 0.49 -6.16
C ASN A 34 -15.87 0.87 -4.81
N ARG A 35 -16.82 1.81 -4.85
CA ARG A 35 -17.54 2.31 -3.68
C ARG A 35 -18.28 1.22 -2.91
N GLU A 36 -18.99 0.33 -3.62
CA GLU A 36 -19.80 -0.72 -3.00
C GLU A 36 -18.91 -1.71 -2.23
N ASN A 37 -17.75 -2.10 -2.82
CA ASN A 37 -16.78 -2.94 -2.14
C ASN A 37 -16.23 -2.26 -0.88
N LEU A 38 -15.92 -0.96 -0.95
CA LEU A 38 -15.44 -0.20 0.22
C LEU A 38 -16.50 -0.13 1.30
N ASP A 39 -17.75 0.14 0.97
CA ASP A 39 -18.86 0.20 1.93
C ASP A 39 -19.06 -1.17 2.62
N GLY A 40 -18.88 -2.29 1.90
CA GLY A 40 -18.86 -3.64 2.48
C GLY A 40 -17.72 -3.83 3.50
N LEU A 41 -16.53 -3.34 3.21
CA LEU A 41 -15.38 -3.39 4.15
C LEU A 41 -15.61 -2.49 5.37
N VAL A 42 -16.14 -1.29 5.17
CA VAL A 42 -16.51 -0.36 6.27
C VAL A 42 -17.54 -1.02 7.21
N ASN A 43 -18.58 -1.65 6.65
CA ASN A 43 -19.59 -2.35 7.46
C ASN A 43 -18.95 -3.48 8.28
N THR A 44 -18.03 -4.25 7.68
CA THR A 44 -17.30 -5.31 8.37
C THR A 44 -16.49 -4.76 9.55
N LEU A 45 -15.68 -3.73 9.32
CA LEU A 45 -14.84 -3.12 10.35
C LEU A 45 -15.67 -2.46 11.45
N THR A 46 -16.77 -1.79 11.08
CA THR A 46 -17.69 -1.17 12.05
C THR A 46 -18.35 -2.20 12.96
N ALA A 47 -18.75 -3.37 12.41
CA ALA A 47 -19.28 -4.47 13.20
C ALA A 47 -18.25 -5.05 14.18
N GLU A 48 -16.97 -4.90 13.90
CA GLU A 48 -15.84 -5.28 14.76
C GLU A 48 -15.43 -4.16 15.74
N GLY A 49 -16.16 -3.02 15.75
CA GLY A 49 -15.91 -1.88 16.63
C GLY A 49 -14.80 -0.93 16.15
N ILE A 50 -14.37 -1.07 14.90
CA ILE A 50 -13.32 -0.23 14.29
C ILE A 50 -13.98 0.94 13.54
N THR A 51 -13.54 2.16 13.81
CA THR A 51 -13.96 3.35 13.06
C THR A 51 -13.34 3.32 11.67
N ALA A 52 -14.16 3.22 10.63
CA ALA A 52 -13.72 3.20 9.25
C ALA A 52 -14.58 4.07 8.34
N ALA A 53 -14.01 4.57 7.25
CA ALA A 53 -14.75 5.28 6.21
C ALA A 53 -14.17 5.02 4.81
N ALA A 54 -15.02 5.11 3.79
CA ALA A 54 -14.72 4.85 2.40
C ALA A 54 -14.45 6.15 1.63
N PHE A 55 -13.35 6.20 0.88
CA PHE A 55 -12.94 7.32 0.03
C PHE A 55 -12.61 6.78 -1.37
N PRO A 56 -13.60 6.67 -2.28
CA PRO A 56 -13.38 6.08 -3.59
C PRO A 56 -12.44 6.93 -4.45
N ALA A 57 -11.36 6.31 -4.95
CA ALA A 57 -10.44 6.93 -5.89
C ALA A 57 -9.70 5.87 -6.72
N ASP A 58 -9.36 6.22 -7.95
CA ASP A 58 -8.43 5.44 -8.78
C ASP A 58 -7.02 6.01 -8.62
N VAL A 59 -6.03 5.15 -8.43
CA VAL A 59 -4.61 5.56 -8.32
C VAL A 59 -4.07 6.13 -9.63
N LEU A 60 -4.72 5.86 -10.77
CA LEU A 60 -4.40 6.46 -12.06
C LEU A 60 -4.95 7.89 -12.19
N ASP A 61 -6.01 8.24 -11.45
CA ASP A 61 -6.49 9.61 -11.29
C ASP A 61 -5.87 10.25 -10.04
N ARG A 62 -4.72 10.86 -10.25
CA ARG A 62 -3.90 11.43 -9.16
C ARG A 62 -4.56 12.59 -8.44
N ASP A 63 -5.42 13.33 -9.12
CA ASP A 63 -6.17 14.44 -8.52
C ASP A 63 -7.29 13.90 -7.63
N ALA A 64 -8.06 12.91 -8.10
CA ALA A 64 -9.06 12.21 -7.29
C ALA A 64 -8.42 11.50 -6.07
N LEU A 65 -7.28 10.84 -6.25
CA LEU A 65 -6.54 10.21 -5.14
C LEU A 65 -6.09 11.25 -4.09
N THR A 66 -5.54 12.38 -4.55
CA THR A 66 -5.13 13.47 -3.66
C THR A 66 -6.32 14.05 -2.90
N GLN A 67 -7.47 14.21 -3.57
CA GLN A 67 -8.69 14.71 -2.93
C GLN A 67 -9.23 13.71 -1.90
N ALA A 68 -9.27 12.41 -2.21
CA ALA A 68 -9.68 11.36 -1.29
C ALA A 68 -8.84 11.35 0.00
N LEU A 69 -7.53 11.54 -0.10
CA LEU A 69 -6.64 11.65 1.06
C LEU A 69 -6.89 12.91 1.88
N LYS A 70 -7.18 14.05 1.25
CA LYS A 70 -7.56 15.29 1.94
C LYS A 70 -8.89 15.14 2.68
N ASP A 71 -9.86 14.48 2.04
CA ASP A 71 -11.17 14.21 2.65
C ASP A 71 -11.03 13.26 3.86
N ALA A 72 -10.17 12.24 3.74
CA ALA A 72 -9.84 11.34 4.84
C ALA A 72 -9.16 12.09 6.00
N ALA A 73 -8.18 12.94 5.71
CA ALA A 73 -7.54 13.79 6.73
C ALA A 73 -8.54 14.75 7.38
N THR A 74 -9.47 15.33 6.62
CA THR A 74 -10.54 16.18 7.14
C THR A 74 -11.47 15.39 8.08
N ARG A 75 -11.80 14.15 7.70
CA ARG A 75 -12.69 13.27 8.48
C ARG A 75 -12.08 12.80 9.80
N PHE A 76 -10.79 12.47 9.82
CA PHE A 76 -10.11 11.85 10.96
C PHE A 76 -9.10 12.77 11.66
N GLY A 77 -8.90 13.98 11.16
CA GLY A 77 -8.00 14.99 11.73
C GLY A 77 -6.57 14.92 11.20
N SER A 78 -6.07 13.76 10.82
CA SER A 78 -4.73 13.55 10.24
C SER A 78 -4.69 12.25 9.44
N ILE A 79 -3.61 12.02 8.67
CA ILE A 79 -3.18 10.71 8.19
C ILE A 79 -1.78 10.48 8.74
N ASP A 80 -1.69 9.60 9.73
CA ASP A 80 -0.43 9.31 10.44
C ASP A 80 0.31 8.13 9.80
N VAL A 81 -0.46 7.23 9.16
CA VAL A 81 0.06 6.09 8.42
C VAL A 81 -0.54 6.07 7.02
N LEU A 82 0.29 6.01 6.01
CA LEU A 82 -0.10 5.76 4.62
C LEU A 82 0.37 4.37 4.22
N GLU A 83 -0.55 3.50 3.80
CA GLU A 83 -0.25 2.21 3.22
C GLU A 83 -0.68 2.22 1.73
N TYR A 84 0.23 1.82 0.85
CA TYR A 84 0.04 1.80 -0.60
C TYR A 84 0.27 0.39 -1.14
N SER A 85 -0.81 -0.32 -1.46
CA SER A 85 -0.79 -1.69 -1.98
C SER A 85 -1.85 -1.95 -3.06
N PRO A 86 -2.07 -1.06 -4.02
CA PRO A 86 -3.06 -1.32 -5.05
C PRO A 86 -2.65 -2.53 -5.89
N VAL A 87 -3.62 -3.41 -6.14
CA VAL A 87 -3.43 -4.56 -7.02
C VAL A 87 -3.99 -4.25 -8.39
N ALA A 88 -3.18 -4.51 -9.41
CA ALA A 88 -3.60 -4.41 -10.80
C ALA A 88 -4.83 -5.31 -11.06
N GLY A 89 -5.75 -4.83 -11.88
CA GLY A 89 -6.98 -5.54 -12.19
C GLY A 89 -6.74 -6.76 -13.11
N PRO A 90 -7.78 -7.57 -13.33
CA PRO A 90 -7.69 -8.77 -14.18
C PRO A 90 -7.36 -8.46 -15.67
N THR A 91 -7.42 -7.20 -16.07
CA THR A 91 -7.05 -6.74 -17.41
C THR A 91 -5.60 -6.33 -17.53
N THR A 92 -4.78 -6.45 -16.48
CA THR A 92 -3.37 -6.13 -16.53
C THR A 92 -2.64 -7.09 -17.48
N THR A 93 -1.97 -6.52 -18.45
CA THR A 93 -1.16 -7.29 -19.40
C THR A 93 0.16 -7.68 -18.73
N MET A 94 0.39 -8.98 -18.61
CA MET A 94 1.64 -9.55 -18.11
C MET A 94 2.51 -9.93 -19.29
N VAL A 95 3.72 -9.38 -19.40
CA VAL A 95 4.63 -9.64 -20.51
C VAL A 95 6.05 -9.87 -20.03
N SER A 96 6.75 -10.75 -20.74
CA SER A 96 8.19 -10.99 -20.53
C SER A 96 9.01 -9.76 -20.96
N PRO A 97 10.26 -9.60 -20.48
CA PRO A 97 11.09 -8.46 -20.85
C PRO A 97 11.31 -8.31 -22.36
N SER A 98 11.46 -9.41 -23.10
CA SER A 98 11.66 -9.37 -24.55
C SER A 98 10.42 -8.98 -25.35
N GLU A 99 9.22 -9.16 -24.78
CA GLU A 99 7.94 -8.84 -25.38
C GLU A 99 7.37 -7.49 -24.86
N THR A 100 8.13 -6.81 -24.00
CA THR A 100 7.65 -5.58 -23.34
C THR A 100 7.70 -4.40 -24.30
N GLU A 101 6.55 -3.78 -24.52
CA GLU A 101 6.43 -2.48 -25.21
C GLU A 101 6.43 -1.33 -24.18
N LEU A 102 6.74 -0.11 -24.64
CA LEU A 102 6.78 1.07 -23.78
C LEU A 102 5.45 1.32 -23.07
N ALA A 103 4.31 1.08 -23.73
CA ALA A 103 2.98 1.26 -23.15
C ALA A 103 2.73 0.32 -21.96
N HIS A 104 3.26 -0.91 -21.99
CA HIS A 104 3.14 -1.86 -20.88
C HIS A 104 3.85 -1.34 -19.62
N VAL A 105 5.07 -0.83 -19.77
CA VAL A 105 5.85 -0.28 -18.66
C VAL A 105 5.26 1.04 -18.18
N GLN A 106 4.85 1.92 -19.10
CA GLN A 106 4.25 3.21 -18.75
C GLN A 106 3.03 3.02 -17.85
N HIS A 107 2.12 2.13 -18.23
CA HIS A 107 0.92 1.85 -17.42
C HIS A 107 1.28 1.41 -16.00
N GLU A 108 2.23 0.48 -15.86
CA GLU A 108 2.64 -0.02 -14.55
C GLU A 108 3.38 1.02 -13.72
N ILE A 109 4.20 1.87 -14.34
CA ILE A 109 4.86 3.00 -13.67
C ILE A 109 3.82 4.01 -13.18
N GLU A 110 2.81 4.33 -13.98
CA GLU A 110 1.74 5.25 -13.58
C GLU A 110 0.93 4.67 -12.41
N PHE A 111 0.66 3.37 -12.45
CA PHE A 111 -0.12 2.67 -11.45
C PHE A 111 0.65 2.50 -10.12
N GLN A 112 1.88 1.98 -10.17
CA GLN A 112 2.62 1.63 -8.97
C GLN A 112 3.40 2.84 -8.41
N LEU A 113 4.19 3.54 -9.23
CA LEU A 113 5.09 4.58 -8.76
C LEU A 113 4.42 5.97 -8.70
N TYR A 114 3.77 6.41 -9.77
CA TYR A 114 3.23 7.78 -9.79
C TYR A 114 2.06 7.94 -8.82
N GLY A 115 1.22 6.91 -8.66
CA GLY A 115 0.19 6.88 -7.62
C GLY A 115 0.77 6.98 -6.21
N ALA A 116 1.83 6.23 -5.91
CA ALA A 116 2.52 6.28 -4.61
C ALA A 116 3.16 7.65 -4.35
N ILE A 117 3.78 8.27 -5.36
CA ILE A 117 4.33 9.62 -5.26
C ILE A 117 3.22 10.64 -4.99
N ALA A 118 2.10 10.57 -5.71
CA ALA A 118 0.97 11.48 -5.52
C ALA A 118 0.37 11.35 -4.12
N ALA A 119 0.16 10.12 -3.64
CA ALA A 119 -0.33 9.84 -2.29
C ALA A 119 0.62 10.38 -1.21
N THR A 120 1.91 10.13 -1.37
CA THR A 120 2.93 10.65 -0.44
C THR A 120 2.93 12.18 -0.39
N LYS A 121 2.88 12.85 -1.54
CA LYS A 121 2.84 14.32 -1.62
C LYS A 121 1.58 14.91 -0.97
N ALA A 122 0.49 14.16 -0.92
CA ALA A 122 -0.75 14.60 -0.26
C ALA A 122 -0.64 14.57 1.27
N VAL A 123 0.12 13.62 1.87
CA VAL A 123 0.17 13.43 3.33
C VAL A 123 1.48 13.92 3.97
N LEU A 124 2.60 13.86 3.27
CA LEU A 124 3.93 14.17 3.81
C LEU A 124 4.07 15.58 4.40
N PRO A 125 3.47 16.66 3.84
CA PRO A 125 3.55 17.99 4.45
C PRO A 125 3.02 18.02 5.89
N ALA A 126 1.85 17.41 6.15
CA ALA A 126 1.28 17.33 7.48
C ALA A 126 2.10 16.44 8.42
N MET A 127 2.65 15.33 7.94
CA MET A 127 3.57 14.49 8.70
C MET A 127 4.84 15.25 9.09
N ARG A 128 5.39 16.08 8.19
CA ARG A 128 6.55 16.94 8.49
C ARG A 128 6.24 18.00 9.55
N GLU A 129 5.06 18.60 9.49
CA GLU A 129 4.62 19.54 10.50
C GLU A 129 4.44 18.88 11.87
N ALA A 130 3.91 17.66 11.90
CA ALA A 130 3.75 16.85 13.11
C ALA A 130 5.07 16.27 13.64
N GLY A 131 6.14 16.21 12.81
CA GLY A 131 7.41 15.55 13.15
C GLY A 131 7.28 14.05 13.31
N SER A 132 6.23 13.43 12.75
CA SER A 132 5.98 11.99 12.84
C SER A 132 5.13 11.50 11.67
N GLY A 133 5.32 10.25 11.26
CA GLY A 133 4.54 9.62 10.21
C GLY A 133 5.12 8.27 9.79
N THR A 134 4.32 7.50 9.06
CA THR A 134 4.77 6.21 8.50
C THR A 134 4.21 6.03 7.09
N LEU A 135 5.09 5.73 6.15
CA LEU A 135 4.79 5.51 4.74
C LEU A 135 5.18 4.07 4.38
N LEU A 136 4.22 3.23 4.05
CA LEU A 136 4.40 1.80 3.77
C LEU A 136 4.03 1.52 2.31
N PHE A 137 4.95 0.93 1.56
CA PHE A 137 4.78 0.65 0.13
C PHE A 137 4.95 -0.83 -0.13
N THR A 138 3.89 -1.47 -0.60
CA THR A 138 3.85 -2.91 -0.81
C THR A 138 3.99 -3.27 -2.29
N THR A 139 4.86 -4.22 -2.59
CA THR A 139 4.93 -4.87 -3.90
C THR A 139 5.05 -6.39 -3.75
N GLY A 140 4.95 -7.12 -4.86
CA GLY A 140 5.45 -8.50 -4.89
C GLY A 140 6.98 -8.54 -4.79
N ALA A 141 7.52 -9.66 -4.28
CA ALA A 141 8.97 -9.89 -4.17
C ALA A 141 9.71 -9.87 -5.52
N GLY A 142 8.99 -9.94 -6.64
CA GLY A 142 9.54 -9.72 -7.98
C GLY A 142 10.18 -8.34 -8.20
N SER A 143 9.99 -7.39 -7.29
CA SER A 143 10.75 -6.13 -7.22
C SER A 143 12.19 -6.31 -6.76
N ILE A 144 12.52 -7.46 -6.18
CA ILE A 144 13.82 -7.84 -5.60
C ILE A 144 14.44 -8.97 -6.41
N ASP A 145 13.69 -10.08 -6.56
CA ASP A 145 14.05 -11.25 -7.38
C ASP A 145 13.04 -11.37 -8.53
N PRO A 146 13.35 -10.85 -9.72
CA PRO A 146 12.38 -10.69 -10.80
C PRO A 146 12.01 -12.01 -11.45
N VAL A 147 10.72 -12.15 -11.79
CA VAL A 147 10.13 -13.27 -12.50
C VAL A 147 9.88 -12.88 -13.95
N PRO A 148 10.50 -13.54 -14.95
CA PRO A 148 10.43 -13.10 -16.36
C PRO A 148 9.01 -12.99 -16.92
N GLN A 149 8.07 -13.83 -16.48
CA GLN A 149 6.68 -13.85 -16.97
C GLN A 149 5.90 -12.55 -16.70
N VAL A 150 6.37 -11.72 -15.77
CA VAL A 150 5.74 -10.47 -15.35
C VAL A 150 6.76 -9.31 -15.38
N GLY A 151 7.60 -9.29 -16.38
CA GLY A 151 8.75 -8.38 -16.48
C GLY A 151 8.38 -6.89 -16.42
N ASN A 152 7.29 -6.47 -17.07
CA ASN A 152 6.78 -5.10 -17.02
C ASN A 152 6.33 -4.69 -15.60
N ILE A 153 5.65 -5.58 -14.89
CA ILE A 153 5.17 -5.34 -13.52
C ILE A 153 6.37 -5.25 -12.56
N ASN A 154 7.32 -6.20 -12.67
CA ASN A 154 8.51 -6.23 -11.82
C ASN A 154 9.37 -4.98 -12.01
N ALA A 155 9.49 -4.46 -13.23
CA ALA A 155 10.24 -3.23 -13.51
C ALA A 155 9.64 -2.02 -12.77
N ALA A 156 8.32 -1.87 -12.80
CA ALA A 156 7.64 -0.79 -12.09
C ALA A 156 7.68 -1.00 -10.56
N ALA A 157 7.50 -2.23 -10.09
CA ALA A 157 7.63 -2.58 -8.68
C ALA A 157 9.05 -2.30 -8.14
N ALA A 158 10.08 -2.61 -8.91
CA ALA A 158 11.46 -2.28 -8.56
C ALA A 158 11.71 -0.76 -8.52
N ALA A 159 11.07 0.01 -9.40
CA ALA A 159 11.13 1.47 -9.37
C ALA A 159 10.48 2.04 -8.08
N LEU A 160 9.29 1.54 -7.70
CA LEU A 160 8.65 1.91 -6.43
C LEU A 160 9.50 1.52 -5.22
N ARG A 161 10.02 0.30 -5.18
CA ARG A 161 10.94 -0.17 -4.14
C ARG A 161 12.15 0.77 -3.98
N ASN A 162 12.83 1.06 -5.07
CA ASN A 162 14.00 1.94 -5.04
C ASN A 162 13.64 3.33 -4.52
N TRP A 163 12.53 3.90 -4.98
CA TRP A 163 12.05 5.20 -4.55
C TRP A 163 11.69 5.20 -3.06
N ALA A 164 11.00 4.20 -2.54
CA ALA A 164 10.62 4.09 -1.13
C ALA A 164 11.85 3.99 -0.20
N ILE A 165 12.88 3.22 -0.60
CA ILE A 165 14.14 3.10 0.14
C ILE A 165 14.93 4.42 0.11
N ASN A 166 14.93 5.16 -1.02
CA ASN A 166 15.55 6.48 -1.07
C ASN A 166 14.80 7.47 -0.18
N LEU A 167 13.48 7.44 -0.17
CA LEU A 167 12.68 8.28 0.69
C LEU A 167 12.93 7.99 2.19
N HIS A 168 13.13 6.73 2.57
CA HIS A 168 13.56 6.36 3.91
C HIS A 168 14.85 7.09 4.33
N LYS A 169 15.87 7.08 3.45
CA LYS A 169 17.15 7.74 3.70
C LYS A 169 17.02 9.27 3.78
N GLU A 170 16.16 9.86 2.92
CA GLU A 170 15.90 11.30 2.94
C GLU A 170 15.22 11.75 4.23
N LEU A 171 14.33 10.91 4.78
CA LEU A 171 13.54 11.22 5.97
C LEU A 171 14.25 10.87 7.29
N ASP A 172 15.47 10.37 7.24
CA ASP A 172 16.24 10.03 8.44
C ASP A 172 16.35 11.25 9.39
N GLY A 173 16.14 10.99 10.68
CA GLY A 173 16.13 12.01 11.73
C GLY A 173 14.91 12.94 11.77
N THR A 174 13.93 12.80 10.87
CA THR A 174 12.72 13.66 10.83
C THR A 174 11.55 13.13 11.68
N GLY A 175 11.66 11.93 12.23
CA GLY A 175 10.55 11.22 12.89
C GLY A 175 9.56 10.55 11.93
N ILE A 176 9.76 10.69 10.62
CA ILE A 176 8.93 10.05 9.58
C ILE A 176 9.69 8.87 9.00
N GLN A 177 9.00 7.73 8.89
CA GLN A 177 9.55 6.52 8.28
C GLN A 177 8.93 6.28 6.90
N SER A 178 9.75 5.79 5.97
CA SER A 178 9.30 5.14 4.73
C SER A 178 9.86 3.72 4.69
N ALA A 179 9.02 2.71 4.38
CA ALA A 179 9.48 1.34 4.24
C ALA A 179 8.82 0.66 3.03
N HIS A 180 9.59 -0.19 2.36
CA HIS A 180 9.12 -1.09 1.32
C HIS A 180 8.81 -2.47 1.92
N ILE A 181 7.69 -3.08 1.53
CA ILE A 181 7.32 -4.44 1.90
C ILE A 181 7.22 -5.30 0.64
N GLY A 182 8.10 -6.27 0.50
CA GLY A 182 8.07 -7.29 -0.55
C GLY A 182 7.29 -8.51 -0.09
N ILE A 183 6.23 -8.90 -0.81
CA ILE A 183 5.44 -10.10 -0.49
C ILE A 183 5.87 -11.25 -1.39
N ASP A 184 6.44 -12.29 -0.80
CA ASP A 184 6.96 -13.50 -1.48
C ASP A 184 6.07 -14.72 -1.23
N VAL A 185 4.76 -14.49 -1.21
CA VAL A 185 3.74 -15.55 -1.05
C VAL A 185 2.48 -15.20 -1.83
N SER A 186 1.66 -16.21 -2.14
CA SER A 186 0.27 -16.01 -2.54
C SER A 186 -0.55 -15.57 -1.32
N ILE A 187 -1.40 -14.56 -1.45
CA ILE A 187 -2.20 -14.01 -0.34
C ILE A 187 -3.57 -14.70 -0.30
N GLY A 188 -3.81 -15.48 0.75
CA GLY A 188 -5.09 -16.13 1.09
C GLY A 188 -5.46 -17.32 0.21
N THR A 189 -5.14 -17.28 -1.07
CA THR A 189 -5.42 -18.38 -2.01
C THR A 189 -4.23 -18.64 -2.92
N PRO A 190 -3.86 -19.89 -3.20
CA PRO A 190 -2.77 -20.22 -4.12
C PRO A 190 -2.98 -19.56 -5.49
N ALA A 191 -2.04 -18.76 -5.93
CA ALA A 191 -2.06 -18.13 -7.25
C ALA A 191 -1.26 -18.95 -8.28
N VAL A 192 -0.19 -19.60 -7.83
CA VAL A 192 0.71 -20.42 -8.65
C VAL A 192 0.92 -21.78 -7.96
N PRO A 193 0.80 -22.91 -8.67
CA PRO A 193 1.08 -24.23 -8.10
C PRO A 193 2.48 -24.33 -7.50
N GLY A 194 2.57 -24.77 -6.23
CA GLY A 194 3.83 -24.94 -5.52
C GLY A 194 4.44 -23.66 -4.94
N PHE A 195 3.85 -22.49 -5.21
CA PHE A 195 4.28 -21.24 -4.58
C PHE A 195 3.65 -21.11 -3.17
N PRO A 196 4.43 -20.68 -2.16
CA PRO A 196 3.93 -20.55 -0.78
C PRO A 196 2.67 -19.68 -0.69
N THR A 197 1.80 -19.99 0.27
CA THR A 197 0.57 -19.22 0.49
C THR A 197 0.44 -18.90 1.98
N ALA A 198 0.25 -17.62 2.30
CA ALA A 198 -0.03 -17.15 3.65
C ALA A 198 -1.42 -16.51 3.71
N GLN A 199 -2.07 -16.62 4.86
CA GLN A 199 -3.31 -15.87 5.11
C GLN A 199 -2.98 -14.38 5.33
N PRO A 200 -3.89 -13.45 4.95
CA PRO A 200 -3.67 -12.02 5.15
C PRO A 200 -3.33 -11.65 6.60
N GLU A 201 -3.89 -12.37 7.56
CA GLU A 201 -3.70 -12.17 9.00
C GLU A 201 -2.30 -12.60 9.48
N GLU A 202 -1.61 -13.46 8.73
CA GLU A 202 -0.21 -13.82 8.99
C GLU A 202 0.75 -12.74 8.47
N ILE A 203 0.33 -11.98 7.45
CA ILE A 203 1.13 -10.96 6.80
C ILE A 203 0.96 -9.58 7.49
N SER A 204 -0.27 -9.22 7.84
CA SER A 204 -0.57 -7.86 8.33
C SER A 204 0.20 -7.41 9.58
N PRO A 205 0.64 -8.28 10.52
CA PRO A 205 1.43 -7.85 11.66
C PRO A 205 2.76 -7.19 11.31
N VAL A 206 3.38 -7.51 10.16
CA VAL A 206 4.65 -6.88 9.78
C VAL A 206 4.51 -5.37 9.50
N TYR A 207 3.32 -4.93 9.09
CA TYR A 207 3.02 -3.50 8.88
C TYR A 207 2.98 -2.75 10.20
N TRP A 208 2.39 -3.35 11.22
CA TRP A 208 2.37 -2.80 12.58
C TRP A 208 3.79 -2.76 13.19
N ASP A 209 4.56 -3.82 13.02
CA ASP A 209 5.95 -3.86 13.45
C ASP A 209 6.77 -2.73 12.83
N LEU A 210 6.64 -2.50 11.51
CA LEU A 210 7.32 -1.40 10.81
C LEU A 210 6.85 -0.04 11.33
N HIS A 211 5.58 0.11 11.65
CA HIS A 211 5.06 1.36 12.22
C HIS A 211 5.59 1.64 13.63
N THR A 212 5.81 0.61 14.45
CA THR A 212 6.10 0.76 15.90
C THR A 212 7.54 0.42 16.28
N THR A 213 7.97 -0.80 16.07
CA THR A 213 9.20 -1.36 16.64
C THR A 213 10.38 -1.45 15.67
N LYS A 214 10.09 -1.45 14.35
CA LYS A 214 11.11 -1.62 13.29
C LYS A 214 11.21 -0.36 12.42
N ARG A 215 11.16 0.81 13.06
CA ARG A 215 11.13 2.10 12.36
C ARG A 215 12.44 2.48 11.64
N ASP A 216 13.51 1.78 11.92
CA ASP A 216 14.82 1.91 11.27
C ASP A 216 14.96 1.04 10.01
N GLN A 217 14.00 0.16 9.74
CA GLN A 217 14.04 -0.71 8.57
C GLN A 217 13.45 -0.03 7.34
N ALA A 218 14.27 0.12 6.30
CA ALA A 218 13.84 0.63 4.98
C ALA A 218 13.09 -0.41 4.14
N GLU A 219 13.27 -1.69 4.46
CA GLU A 219 12.70 -2.81 3.70
C GLU A 219 12.44 -4.02 4.59
N LEU A 220 11.34 -4.72 4.29
CA LEU A 220 11.03 -6.03 4.85
C LEU A 220 10.51 -6.93 3.73
N VAL A 221 10.95 -8.19 3.71
CA VAL A 221 10.39 -9.22 2.82
C VAL A 221 9.63 -10.22 3.67
N PHE A 222 8.34 -10.41 3.33
CA PHE A 222 7.54 -11.47 3.95
C PHE A 222 7.61 -12.72 3.07
N SER A 223 8.14 -13.82 3.62
CA SER A 223 8.26 -15.14 3.01
C SER A 223 7.97 -16.24 4.02
N LEU A 224 7.62 -17.44 3.55
CA LEU A 224 7.44 -18.67 4.34
C LEU A 224 8.57 -19.66 4.09
#